data_e76d05507bcd0e47a73724af24bfd32e
#
_entry.id   e76d05507bcd0e47a73724af24bfd32e
#
_cell.length_a   1.000
_cell.length_b   1.000
_cell.length_c   1.000
_cell.angle_alpha   90.00
_cell.angle_beta   90.00
_cell.angle_gamma   90.00
#
_symmetry.space_group_name_H-M   'P 1'
#
loop_
_entity.id
_entity.type
_entity.pdbx_description
1 polymer ?
#
loop_
_entity_poly.entity_id
_entity_poly.type
_entity_poly.pdbx_seq_one_letter_code
_entity_poly.pdbx_strand_id
1 'polypeptide(L)'
;ILARRQRQMCIRDRFRRAENWEGEPSAARGKGGALNVSESRVQRPVIDAWVEAAASLGYKRNDDYNGEDQEGVGHFQMTMRNGRRCSSATAFLKPARGRSNLQIFTGAKTLGLVMEGRRAAGISVRRGNEEIKVRARREVVLSAGSLGSPHILMLSGIGAGAELSAHGIEVVHDLAGVGKNLRDHLQARPVYKTMTSTINSE
;
A
#
# COMPACT_ATOMS: atom_id res chain seq x y z
N ILE A 1 0.04 22.55 -14.70
CA ILE A 1 1.16 22.53 -13.72
C ILE A 1 0.64 22.75 -12.30
N LEU A 2 -0.22 23.74 -12.06
CA LEU A 2 -0.79 24.02 -10.73
C LEU A 2 -1.61 22.85 -10.16
N ALA A 3 -2.49 22.27 -10.95
CA ALA A 3 -3.30 21.11 -10.52
C ALA A 3 -2.45 19.85 -10.21
N ARG A 4 -1.30 19.69 -10.86
CA ARG A 4 -0.36 18.61 -10.58
C ARG A 4 0.40 18.83 -9.27
N ARG A 5 0.83 20.05 -9.00
CA ARG A 5 1.48 20.46 -7.74
C ARG A 5 0.51 20.34 -6.55
N GLN A 6 -0.73 20.82 -6.69
CA GLN A 6 -1.76 20.66 -5.65
C GLN A 6 -2.04 19.19 -5.32
N ARG A 7 -2.14 18.32 -6.34
CA ARG A 7 -2.33 16.86 -6.09
C ARG A 7 -1.15 16.25 -5.35
N GLN A 8 0.08 16.59 -5.70
CA GLN A 8 1.27 16.11 -4.98
C GLN A 8 1.33 16.61 -3.53
N MET A 9 0.98 17.89 -3.28
CA MET A 9 0.88 18.42 -1.92
C MET A 9 -0.17 17.67 -1.10
N CYS A 10 -1.36 17.43 -1.65
CA CYS A 10 -2.42 16.66 -0.97
C CYS A 10 -1.99 15.22 -0.65
N ILE A 11 -1.26 14.55 -1.54
CA ILE A 11 -0.74 13.19 -1.30
C ILE A 11 0.29 13.23 -0.17
N ARG A 12 1.30 14.10 -0.25
CA ARG A 12 2.31 14.26 0.80
C ARG A 12 1.69 14.55 2.17
N ASP A 13 0.72 15.46 2.22
CA ASP A 13 0.06 15.82 3.47
C ASP A 13 -0.72 14.64 4.07
N ARG A 14 -1.30 13.77 3.24
CA ARG A 14 -1.97 12.54 3.69
C ARG A 14 -0.99 11.55 4.28
N PHE A 15 0.17 11.34 3.64
CA PHE A 15 1.23 10.48 4.19
C PHE A 15 1.74 11.03 5.51
N ARG A 16 2.08 12.32 5.60
CA ARG A 16 2.52 12.97 6.84
C ARG A 16 1.47 12.88 7.95
N ARG A 17 0.20 13.09 7.63
CA ARG A 17 -0.90 12.96 8.59
C ARG A 17 -1.07 11.53 9.10
N ALA A 18 -0.80 10.53 8.28
CA ALA A 18 -0.92 9.13 8.66
C ALA A 18 0.27 8.66 9.51
N GLU A 19 1.44 9.23 9.30
CA GLU A 19 2.71 8.80 9.87
C GLU A 19 2.92 9.33 11.30
N ASN A 20 3.48 8.45 12.14
CA ASN A 20 4.16 8.83 13.37
C ASN A 20 5.62 8.37 13.28
N TRP A 21 6.48 9.25 12.78
CA TRP A 21 7.91 9.01 12.71
C TRP A 21 8.56 9.14 14.09
N GLU A 22 9.31 8.13 14.53
CA GLU A 22 9.99 8.12 15.84
C GLU A 22 11.32 8.90 15.84
N GLY A 23 11.94 9.08 14.66
CA GLY A 23 13.21 9.81 14.52
C GLY A 23 13.05 11.34 14.54
N GLU A 24 14.10 12.02 14.09
CA GLU A 24 14.17 13.48 14.09
C GLU A 24 13.09 14.12 13.22
N PRO A 25 12.45 15.19 13.65
CA PRO A 25 11.45 15.89 12.87
C PRO A 25 12.03 16.49 11.60
N SER A 26 11.29 16.39 10.48
CA SER A 26 11.63 17.08 9.24
C SER A 26 10.36 17.53 8.52
N ALA A 27 10.54 18.38 7.49
CA ALA A 27 9.44 18.82 6.66
C ALA A 27 8.79 17.68 5.85
N ALA A 28 9.55 16.62 5.57
CA ALA A 28 9.08 15.45 4.83
C ALA A 28 8.33 14.44 5.70
N ARG A 29 8.60 14.39 7.01
CA ARG A 29 8.11 13.37 7.94
C ARG A 29 6.86 13.80 8.72
N GLY A 30 6.02 12.84 9.09
CA GLY A 30 4.85 13.06 9.92
C GLY A 30 5.08 12.72 11.40
N LYS A 31 4.37 13.41 12.28
CA LYS A 31 4.39 13.16 13.73
C LYS A 31 2.96 13.03 14.26
N GLY A 32 2.75 12.11 15.21
CA GLY A 32 1.45 11.94 15.86
C GLY A 32 0.39 11.20 15.02
N GLY A 33 0.71 10.70 13.84
CA GLY A 33 -0.20 9.88 13.06
C GLY A 33 -0.38 8.47 13.62
N ALA A 34 -1.31 7.73 13.06
CA ALA A 34 -1.65 6.39 13.53
C ALA A 34 -0.63 5.32 13.13
N LEU A 35 0.00 5.49 11.95
CA LEU A 35 0.97 4.56 11.39
C LEU A 35 2.36 4.85 11.93
N ASN A 36 2.84 4.03 12.83
CA ASN A 36 4.15 4.21 13.43
C ASN A 36 5.25 3.74 12.49
N VAL A 37 6.25 4.59 12.32
CA VAL A 37 7.49 4.29 11.58
C VAL A 37 8.68 4.51 12.52
N SER A 38 9.53 3.53 12.61
CA SER A 38 10.72 3.54 13.45
C SER A 38 11.94 3.06 12.69
N GLU A 39 13.11 3.35 13.21
CA GLU A 39 14.33 2.69 12.78
C GLU A 39 14.31 1.20 13.13
N SER A 40 15.12 0.43 12.42
CA SER A 40 15.31 -0.99 12.74
C SER A 40 15.96 -1.12 14.12
N ARG A 41 15.34 -1.91 15.01
CA ARG A 41 15.92 -2.25 16.31
C ARG A 41 16.85 -3.46 16.24
N VAL A 42 16.85 -4.14 15.10
CA VAL A 42 17.75 -5.27 14.87
C VAL A 42 19.01 -4.73 14.19
N GLN A 43 20.08 -4.74 14.95
CA GLN A 43 21.41 -4.37 14.46
C GLN A 43 22.23 -5.64 14.29
N ARG A 44 22.99 -5.72 13.20
CA ARG A 44 23.89 -6.83 12.90
C ARG A 44 25.20 -6.24 12.34
N PRO A 45 26.35 -6.65 12.87
CA PRO A 45 27.65 -6.12 12.42
C PRO A 45 27.88 -6.26 10.90
N VAL A 46 27.33 -7.30 10.28
CA VAL A 46 27.42 -7.48 8.82
C VAL A 46 26.68 -6.41 8.04
N ILE A 47 25.55 -5.89 8.56
CA ILE A 47 24.80 -4.82 7.90
C ILE A 47 25.57 -3.49 8.04
N ASP A 48 26.12 -3.24 9.22
CA ASP A 48 26.92 -2.04 9.48
C ASP A 48 28.18 -2.05 8.60
N ALA A 49 28.88 -3.18 8.51
CA ALA A 49 30.03 -3.36 7.62
C ALA A 49 29.66 -3.14 6.14
N TRP A 50 28.47 -3.54 5.73
CA TRP A 50 28.01 -3.29 4.36
C TRP A 50 27.78 -1.79 4.09
N VAL A 51 27.15 -1.07 5.04
CA VAL A 51 26.98 0.39 4.97
C VAL A 51 28.32 1.10 4.92
N GLU A 52 29.28 0.69 5.78
CA GLU A 52 30.65 1.22 5.80
C GLU A 52 31.37 0.99 4.46
N ALA A 53 31.29 -0.22 3.92
CA ALA A 53 31.90 -0.55 2.64
C ALA A 53 31.34 0.31 1.51
N ALA A 54 30.03 0.52 1.47
CA ALA A 54 29.41 1.38 0.47
C ALA A 54 29.85 2.85 0.66
N ALA A 55 29.91 3.34 1.89
CA ALA A 55 30.39 4.69 2.19
C ALA A 55 31.86 4.88 1.78
N SER A 56 32.71 3.87 1.96
CA SER A 56 34.14 3.91 1.52
C SER A 56 34.30 3.98 0.00
N LEU A 57 33.27 3.55 -0.76
CA LEU A 57 33.21 3.67 -2.22
C LEU A 57 32.64 5.03 -2.69
N GLY A 58 32.35 5.94 -1.76
CA GLY A 58 31.86 7.29 -2.05
C GLY A 58 30.33 7.43 -2.05
N TYR A 59 29.57 6.38 -1.70
CA TYR A 59 28.12 6.53 -1.52
C TYR A 59 27.83 7.31 -0.24
N LYS A 60 26.92 8.28 -0.34
CA LYS A 60 26.48 9.09 0.79
C LYS A 60 25.75 8.22 1.82
N ARG A 61 26.05 8.37 3.10
CA ARG A 61 25.20 7.81 4.16
C ARG A 61 23.89 8.56 4.20
N ASN A 62 22.79 7.83 4.30
CA ASN A 62 21.45 8.39 4.38
C ASN A 62 20.64 7.64 5.43
N ASP A 63 20.46 8.27 6.58
CA ASP A 63 19.69 7.71 7.69
C ASP A 63 18.18 7.93 7.53
N ASP A 64 17.77 8.83 6.61
CA ASP A 64 16.36 9.06 6.28
C ASP A 64 16.12 9.17 4.77
N TYR A 65 16.12 8.02 4.09
CA TYR A 65 15.82 7.93 2.66
C TYR A 65 14.36 8.27 2.29
N ASN A 66 13.47 8.49 3.28
CA ASN A 66 12.13 9.02 3.10
C ASN A 66 12.05 10.53 3.44
N GLY A 67 13.20 11.15 3.69
CA GLY A 67 13.36 12.57 3.89
C GLY A 67 13.35 13.37 2.58
N GLU A 68 14.10 14.45 2.55
CA GLU A 68 14.23 15.31 1.36
C GLU A 68 15.15 14.72 0.29
N ASP A 69 16.15 13.94 0.71
CA ASP A 69 17.11 13.26 -0.15
C ASP A 69 16.93 11.75 -0.02
N GLN A 70 16.75 11.06 -1.14
CA GLN A 70 16.52 9.60 -1.17
C GLN A 70 17.77 8.81 -1.53
N GLU A 71 18.79 9.47 -2.07
CA GLU A 71 20.01 8.80 -2.51
C GLU A 71 20.93 8.49 -1.34
N GLY A 72 21.57 7.33 -1.38
CA GLY A 72 22.56 6.94 -0.40
C GLY A 72 22.43 5.50 0.07
N VAL A 73 23.15 5.21 1.15
CA VAL A 73 23.21 3.91 1.82
C VAL A 73 22.86 4.07 3.29
N GLY A 74 22.00 3.20 3.80
CA GLY A 74 21.60 3.24 5.19
C GLY A 74 20.70 2.05 5.57
N HIS A 75 20.22 2.07 6.80
CA HIS A 75 19.31 1.06 7.32
C HIS A 75 17.88 1.32 6.88
N PHE A 76 17.10 0.25 6.66
CA PHE A 76 15.69 0.39 6.35
C PHE A 76 14.88 0.77 7.59
N GLN A 77 14.04 1.77 7.42
CA GLN A 77 12.99 2.13 8.38
C GLN A 77 11.83 1.14 8.28
N MET A 78 11.15 0.92 9.38
CA MET A 78 10.09 -0.09 9.48
C MET A 78 8.79 0.49 10.01
N THR A 79 7.66 0.06 9.44
CA THR A 79 6.33 0.29 10.03
C THR A 79 6.15 -0.61 11.24
N MET A 80 6.67 -0.18 12.37
CA MET A 80 6.75 -0.96 13.60
C MET A 80 6.46 -0.08 14.84
N ARG A 81 5.77 -0.64 15.82
CA ARG A 81 5.55 -0.03 17.14
C ARG A 81 5.85 -1.07 18.21
N ASN A 82 6.71 -0.73 19.18
CA ASN A 82 7.08 -1.60 20.29
C ASN A 82 7.52 -3.01 19.84
N GLY A 83 8.37 -3.10 18.81
CA GLY A 83 8.89 -4.35 18.28
C GLY A 83 7.88 -5.20 17.47
N ARG A 84 6.67 -4.70 17.22
CA ARG A 84 5.64 -5.40 16.44
C ARG A 84 5.24 -4.59 15.22
N ARG A 85 4.86 -5.30 14.14
CA ARG A 85 4.38 -4.66 12.92
C ARG A 85 3.19 -3.74 13.20
N CYS A 86 3.32 -2.47 12.83
CA CYS A 86 2.25 -1.49 12.83
C CYS A 86 1.56 -1.50 11.45
N SER A 87 0.74 -2.53 11.18
CA SER A 87 -0.01 -2.62 9.94
C SER A 87 -1.15 -1.60 9.89
N SER A 88 -1.72 -1.35 8.71
CA SER A 88 -2.92 -0.52 8.57
C SER A 88 -4.10 -1.05 9.40
N ALA A 89 -4.21 -2.37 9.56
CA ALA A 89 -5.20 -2.95 10.46
C ALA A 89 -4.96 -2.56 11.92
N THR A 90 -3.70 -2.55 12.37
CA THR A 90 -3.33 -2.15 13.75
C THR A 90 -3.47 -0.64 13.93
N ALA A 91 -3.02 0.13 12.95
CA ALA A 91 -2.99 1.59 13.04
C ALA A 91 -4.38 2.23 12.91
N PHE A 92 -5.21 1.75 11.98
CA PHE A 92 -6.46 2.42 11.63
C PHE A 92 -7.70 1.60 11.97
N LEU A 93 -7.71 0.29 11.67
CA LEU A 93 -8.91 -0.53 11.84
C LEU A 93 -9.16 -0.88 13.30
N LYS A 94 -8.15 -1.29 14.05
CA LYS A 94 -8.28 -1.67 15.45
C LYS A 94 -8.88 -0.55 16.31
N PRO A 95 -8.43 0.72 16.25
CA PRO A 95 -9.04 1.83 16.99
C PRO A 95 -10.48 2.14 16.55
N ALA A 96 -10.83 1.87 15.29
CA ALA A 96 -12.15 2.16 14.74
C ALA A 96 -13.19 1.06 15.00
N ARG A 97 -12.77 -0.12 15.46
CA ARG A 97 -13.63 -1.32 15.58
C ARG A 97 -14.88 -1.15 16.44
N GLY A 98 -14.80 -0.31 17.47
CA GLY A 98 -15.92 -0.02 18.36
C GLY A 98 -16.93 1.00 17.84
N ARG A 99 -16.75 1.54 16.64
CA ARG A 99 -17.66 2.54 16.08
C ARG A 99 -18.94 1.85 15.59
N SER A 100 -20.10 2.36 15.99
CA SER A 100 -21.42 1.84 15.61
C SER A 100 -21.71 1.97 14.11
N ASN A 101 -21.02 2.88 13.41
CA ASN A 101 -21.16 3.11 11.98
C ASN A 101 -20.13 2.31 11.13
N LEU A 102 -19.35 1.40 11.72
CA LEU A 102 -18.40 0.54 11.03
C LEU A 102 -18.82 -0.93 11.15
N GLN A 103 -19.02 -1.55 10.00
CA GLN A 103 -19.23 -3.00 9.89
C GLN A 103 -18.08 -3.62 9.10
N ILE A 104 -17.54 -4.74 9.58
CA ILE A 104 -16.40 -5.44 8.97
C ILE A 104 -16.84 -6.85 8.63
N PHE A 105 -16.86 -7.17 7.35
CA PHE A 105 -17.14 -8.52 6.86
C PHE A 105 -15.82 -9.21 6.47
N THR A 106 -15.44 -10.21 7.22
CA THR A 106 -14.31 -11.09 6.88
C THR A 106 -14.81 -12.36 6.20
N GLY A 107 -13.94 -13.02 5.42
CA GLY A 107 -14.33 -14.19 4.64
C GLY A 107 -15.35 -13.89 3.53
N ALA A 108 -15.47 -12.63 3.13
CA ALA A 108 -16.37 -12.17 2.08
C ALA A 108 -15.57 -11.88 0.81
N LYS A 109 -15.79 -12.69 -0.25
CA LYS A 109 -15.17 -12.50 -1.56
C LYS A 109 -16.03 -11.55 -2.37
N THR A 110 -15.47 -10.40 -2.78
CA THR A 110 -16.14 -9.48 -3.72
C THR A 110 -16.20 -10.14 -5.10
N LEU A 111 -17.40 -10.22 -5.66
CA LEU A 111 -17.67 -10.78 -6.98
C LEU A 111 -17.68 -9.70 -8.06
N GLY A 112 -18.13 -8.49 -7.73
CA GLY A 112 -18.21 -7.37 -8.65
C GLY A 112 -18.96 -6.19 -8.04
N LEU A 113 -19.10 -5.15 -8.82
CA LEU A 113 -19.92 -3.98 -8.50
C LEU A 113 -21.38 -4.24 -8.91
N VAL A 114 -22.30 -3.69 -8.15
CA VAL A 114 -23.69 -3.55 -8.56
C VAL A 114 -23.80 -2.22 -9.29
N MET A 115 -24.04 -2.28 -10.60
CA MET A 115 -24.14 -1.10 -11.45
C MET A 115 -25.61 -0.71 -11.69
N GLU A 116 -25.90 0.58 -11.69
CA GLU A 116 -27.16 1.18 -12.15
C GLU A 116 -26.82 2.16 -13.26
N GLY A 117 -26.88 1.72 -14.49
CA GLY A 117 -26.29 2.42 -15.63
C GLY A 117 -24.80 2.61 -15.40
N ARG A 118 -24.33 3.86 -15.33
CA ARG A 118 -22.90 4.19 -15.09
C ARG A 118 -22.56 4.47 -13.61
N ARG A 119 -23.51 4.26 -12.71
CA ARG A 119 -23.31 4.50 -11.27
C ARG A 119 -23.03 3.19 -10.55
N ALA A 120 -21.95 3.15 -9.76
CA ALA A 120 -21.71 2.06 -8.82
C ALA A 120 -22.65 2.20 -7.62
N ALA A 121 -23.68 1.37 -7.57
CA ALA A 121 -24.74 1.41 -6.56
C ALA A 121 -24.47 0.47 -5.37
N GLY A 122 -23.43 -0.36 -5.45
CA GLY A 122 -23.09 -1.31 -4.40
C GLY A 122 -22.06 -2.33 -4.85
N ILE A 123 -21.98 -3.41 -4.10
CA ILE A 123 -21.11 -4.57 -4.38
C ILE A 123 -21.91 -5.86 -4.24
N SER A 124 -21.54 -6.89 -5.01
CA SER A 124 -21.91 -8.27 -4.79
C SER A 124 -20.75 -9.00 -4.12
N VAL A 125 -21.03 -9.71 -3.02
CA VAL A 125 -20.06 -10.46 -2.26
C VAL A 125 -20.57 -11.88 -2.01
N ARG A 126 -19.65 -12.84 -1.99
CA ARG A 126 -19.91 -14.23 -1.57
C ARG A 126 -19.33 -14.45 -0.19
N ARG A 127 -20.17 -14.94 0.73
CA ARG A 127 -19.76 -15.36 2.06
C ARG A 127 -20.26 -16.80 2.30
N GLY A 128 -19.32 -17.72 2.41
CA GLY A 128 -19.68 -19.13 2.34
C GLY A 128 -20.35 -19.47 1.00
N ASN A 129 -21.56 -20.01 1.04
CA ASN A 129 -22.35 -20.36 -0.14
C ASN A 129 -23.38 -19.28 -0.54
N GLU A 130 -23.46 -18.20 0.22
CA GLU A 130 -24.44 -17.14 -0.02
C GLU A 130 -23.82 -15.99 -0.82
N GLU A 131 -24.59 -15.48 -1.77
CA GLU A 131 -24.30 -14.24 -2.46
C GLU A 131 -25.17 -13.11 -1.89
N ILE A 132 -24.52 -12.06 -1.43
CA ILE A 132 -25.14 -10.92 -0.77
C ILE A 132 -24.84 -9.66 -1.57
N LYS A 133 -25.87 -8.86 -1.87
CA LYS A 133 -25.72 -7.54 -2.47
C LYS A 133 -25.78 -6.47 -1.37
N VAL A 134 -24.69 -5.71 -1.25
CA VAL A 134 -24.59 -4.58 -0.31
C VAL A 134 -24.70 -3.29 -1.08
N ARG A 135 -25.72 -2.50 -0.79
CA ARG A 135 -25.96 -1.22 -1.48
C ARG A 135 -25.17 -0.08 -0.83
N ALA A 136 -24.64 0.79 -1.65
CA ALA A 136 -23.95 2.00 -1.22
C ALA A 136 -24.86 3.22 -1.33
N ARG A 137 -24.97 3.99 -0.26
CA ARG A 137 -25.74 5.25 -0.26
C ARG A 137 -24.97 6.40 -0.94
N ARG A 138 -23.66 6.40 -0.88
CA ARG A 138 -22.81 7.47 -1.43
C ARG A 138 -21.87 6.94 -2.50
N GLU A 139 -20.93 6.08 -2.13
CA GLU A 139 -19.86 5.62 -3.01
C GLU A 139 -19.39 4.21 -2.64
N VAL A 140 -18.70 3.56 -3.57
CA VAL A 140 -17.95 2.33 -3.36
C VAL A 140 -16.47 2.65 -3.54
N VAL A 141 -15.66 2.30 -2.54
CA VAL A 141 -14.19 2.47 -2.58
C VAL A 141 -13.55 1.11 -2.80
N LEU A 142 -12.85 0.94 -3.92
CA LEU A 142 -12.06 -0.25 -4.21
C LEU A 142 -10.63 -0.05 -3.72
N SER A 143 -10.20 -0.89 -2.77
CA SER A 143 -8.84 -0.92 -2.21
C SER A 143 -8.29 -2.34 -2.16
N ALA A 144 -8.56 -3.13 -3.22
CA ALA A 144 -8.21 -4.54 -3.31
C ALA A 144 -6.78 -4.78 -3.86
N GLY A 145 -5.97 -3.73 -3.94
CA GLY A 145 -4.61 -3.77 -4.46
C GLY A 145 -4.55 -3.63 -5.99
N SER A 146 -3.33 -3.61 -6.51
CA SER A 146 -3.04 -3.36 -7.93
C SER A 146 -3.57 -4.43 -8.88
N LEU A 147 -3.76 -5.64 -8.40
CA LEU A 147 -4.36 -6.75 -9.16
C LEU A 147 -5.86 -6.90 -8.88
N GLY A 148 -6.27 -6.83 -7.60
CA GLY A 148 -7.65 -7.08 -7.20
C GLY A 148 -8.63 -6.01 -7.64
N SER A 149 -8.25 -4.72 -7.54
CA SER A 149 -9.15 -3.62 -7.91
C SER A 149 -9.49 -3.61 -9.39
N PRO A 150 -8.54 -3.68 -10.35
CA PRO A 150 -8.87 -3.79 -11.76
C PRO A 150 -9.61 -5.09 -12.10
N HIS A 151 -9.31 -6.20 -11.43
CA HIS A 151 -10.03 -7.45 -11.64
C HIS A 151 -11.53 -7.31 -11.26
N ILE A 152 -11.84 -6.67 -10.13
CA ILE A 152 -13.22 -6.39 -9.73
C ILE A 152 -13.92 -5.48 -10.75
N LEU A 153 -13.24 -4.46 -11.27
CA LEU A 153 -13.77 -3.59 -12.32
C LEU A 153 -14.09 -4.38 -13.59
N MET A 154 -13.16 -5.21 -14.06
CA MET A 154 -13.35 -6.03 -15.26
C MET A 154 -14.50 -7.01 -15.11
N LEU A 155 -14.62 -7.71 -13.97
CA LEU A 155 -15.76 -8.57 -13.65
C LEU A 155 -17.09 -7.82 -13.59
N SER A 156 -17.05 -6.50 -13.45
CA SER A 156 -18.22 -5.61 -13.40
C SER A 156 -18.52 -4.94 -14.74
N GLY A 157 -17.87 -5.41 -15.83
CA GLY A 157 -18.07 -4.86 -17.17
C GLY A 157 -17.33 -3.53 -17.43
N ILE A 158 -16.35 -3.18 -16.60
CA ILE A 158 -15.56 -1.95 -16.75
C ILE A 158 -14.11 -2.32 -17.11
N GLY A 159 -13.72 -2.10 -18.36
CA GLY A 159 -12.40 -2.47 -18.87
C GLY A 159 -12.33 -2.37 -20.39
N ALA A 160 -11.31 -2.97 -21.01
CA ALA A 160 -11.20 -3.02 -22.46
C ALA A 160 -12.36 -3.83 -23.06
N GLY A 161 -13.26 -3.16 -23.78
CA GLY A 161 -14.52 -3.76 -24.25
C GLY A 161 -14.34 -5.04 -25.05
N ALA A 162 -13.37 -5.09 -25.96
CA ALA A 162 -13.10 -6.28 -26.76
C ALA A 162 -12.63 -7.47 -25.89
N GLU A 163 -11.80 -7.23 -24.89
CA GLU A 163 -11.32 -8.27 -23.95
C GLU A 163 -12.47 -8.78 -23.09
N LEU A 164 -13.31 -7.87 -22.55
CA LEU A 164 -14.47 -8.25 -21.73
C LEU A 164 -15.45 -9.11 -22.52
N SER A 165 -15.77 -8.71 -23.76
CA SER A 165 -16.67 -9.44 -24.64
C SER A 165 -16.12 -10.83 -24.99
N ALA A 166 -14.81 -10.96 -25.21
CA ALA A 166 -14.16 -12.24 -25.47
C ALA A 166 -14.29 -13.23 -24.29
N HIS A 167 -14.46 -12.71 -23.07
CA HIS A 167 -14.73 -13.50 -21.87
C HIS A 167 -16.21 -13.63 -21.51
N GLY A 168 -17.13 -13.20 -22.39
CA GLY A 168 -18.58 -13.24 -22.16
C GLY A 168 -19.06 -12.25 -21.09
N ILE A 169 -18.28 -11.22 -20.80
CA ILE A 169 -18.62 -10.18 -19.83
C ILE A 169 -19.30 -9.03 -20.59
N GLU A 170 -20.52 -8.67 -20.14
CA GLU A 170 -21.24 -7.52 -20.68
C GLU A 170 -20.46 -6.22 -20.43
N VAL A 171 -20.29 -5.40 -21.47
CA VAL A 171 -19.54 -4.15 -21.39
C VAL A 171 -20.46 -3.04 -20.86
N VAL A 172 -20.25 -2.65 -19.60
CA VAL A 172 -20.92 -1.51 -18.97
C VAL A 172 -20.22 -0.20 -19.34
N HIS A 173 -18.89 -0.24 -19.37
CA HIS A 173 -18.07 0.93 -19.73
C HIS A 173 -16.74 0.50 -20.34
N ASP A 174 -16.53 0.86 -21.60
CA ASP A 174 -15.25 0.63 -22.26
C ASP A 174 -14.21 1.60 -21.70
N LEU A 175 -13.24 1.05 -20.98
CA LEU A 175 -12.15 1.77 -20.33
C LEU A 175 -10.83 0.99 -20.51
N ALA A 176 -10.18 1.20 -21.63
CA ALA A 176 -9.04 0.42 -22.10
C ALA A 176 -7.83 0.38 -21.14
N GLY A 177 -7.73 1.36 -20.22
CA GLY A 177 -6.64 1.44 -19.23
C GLY A 177 -6.78 0.49 -18.04
N VAL A 178 -7.96 -0.07 -17.79
CA VAL A 178 -8.19 -0.98 -16.66
C VAL A 178 -7.44 -2.30 -16.87
N GLY A 179 -6.64 -2.69 -15.88
CA GLY A 179 -5.81 -3.89 -15.94
C GLY A 179 -4.53 -3.76 -16.77
N LYS A 180 -4.23 -2.57 -17.28
CA LYS A 180 -3.02 -2.30 -18.08
C LYS A 180 -1.97 -1.53 -17.25
N ASN A 181 -0.75 -1.48 -17.79
CA ASN A 181 0.37 -0.69 -17.27
C ASN A 181 0.72 -0.99 -15.80
N LEU A 182 0.61 -2.26 -15.37
CA LEU A 182 1.12 -2.68 -14.09
C LEU A 182 2.62 -2.38 -14.01
N ARG A 183 3.04 -1.70 -12.95
CA ARG A 183 4.43 -1.36 -12.69
C ARG A 183 4.80 -1.76 -11.26
N ASP A 184 6.02 -2.22 -11.10
CA ASP A 184 6.64 -2.46 -9.81
C ASP A 184 8.02 -1.79 -9.76
N HIS A 185 8.51 -1.52 -8.56
CA HIS A 185 9.85 -0.97 -8.37
C HIS A 185 10.91 -2.02 -8.69
N LEU A 186 11.87 -1.66 -9.56
CA LEU A 186 13.02 -2.50 -9.81
C LEU A 186 13.83 -2.66 -8.52
N GLN A 187 14.05 -3.89 -8.12
CA GLN A 187 14.89 -4.23 -6.96
C GLN A 187 15.99 -5.19 -7.39
N ALA A 188 17.23 -4.85 -7.08
CA ALA A 188 18.34 -5.79 -7.10
C ALA A 188 18.53 -6.35 -5.68
N ARG A 189 18.54 -7.67 -5.55
CA ARG A 189 18.74 -8.37 -4.26
C ARG A 189 19.99 -9.22 -4.34
N PRO A 190 21.19 -8.62 -4.19
CA PRO A 190 22.40 -9.40 -4.14
C PRO A 190 22.41 -10.27 -2.88
N VAL A 191 22.75 -11.54 -3.06
CA VAL A 191 22.81 -12.52 -1.96
C VAL A 191 24.25 -12.98 -1.84
N TYR A 192 24.81 -12.83 -0.65
CA TYR A 192 26.18 -13.21 -0.36
C TYR A 192 26.22 -14.28 0.73
N LYS A 193 27.17 -15.21 0.60
CA LYS A 193 27.51 -16.12 1.69
C LYS A 193 28.44 -15.39 2.65
N THR A 194 28.13 -15.42 3.93
CA THR A 194 28.97 -14.81 4.99
C THR A 194 29.26 -15.84 6.07
N MET A 195 30.41 -15.69 6.72
CA MET A 195 30.78 -16.47 7.90
C MET A 195 30.32 -15.80 9.21
N THR A 196 29.80 -14.59 9.12
CA THR A 196 29.28 -13.83 10.27
C THR A 196 27.80 -14.14 10.47
N SER A 197 27.35 -14.13 11.73
CA SER A 197 25.94 -14.31 12.07
C SER A 197 25.04 -13.28 11.39
N THR A 198 23.94 -13.75 10.82
CA THR A 198 22.89 -12.92 10.18
C THR A 198 21.55 -13.20 10.86
N ILE A 199 20.50 -12.44 10.48
CA ILE A 199 19.13 -12.73 10.93
C ILE A 199 18.61 -14.12 10.51
N ASN A 200 19.22 -14.75 9.52
CA ASN A 200 18.82 -16.07 9.01
C ASN A 200 19.58 -17.21 9.68
N SER A 201 20.51 -16.92 10.55
CA SER A 201 21.39 -17.90 11.21
C SER A 201 21.16 -18.02 12.73
N GLU A 202 20.02 -17.58 13.21
CA GLU A 202 19.52 -17.75 14.59
C GLU A 202 18.49 -18.84 14.68
#